data_85951ee3c6d2f5f4847a676a16a72102
#
_entry.id   85951ee3c6d2f5f4847a676a16a72102
#
_cell.length_a   1.000
_cell.length_b   1.000
_cell.length_c   1.000
_cell.angle_alpha   90.00
_cell.angle_beta   90.00
_cell.angle_gamma   90.00
#
_symmetry.space_group_name_H-M   'P 1'
#
loop_
_entity.id
_entity.type
_entity.pdbx_description
1 polymer ?
#
loop_
_entity_poly.entity_id
_entity_poly.type
_entity_poly.pdbx_seq_one_letter_code
_entity_poly.pdbx_strand_id
1 'polypeptide(L)'
;MKKVALITGSSRGIGRSCAVSLARRGYAVCINYIERRDKAEELRDALLAEGLEAMCFGADVADRAAVHEMVGAVKSCFGNVTLLVNNAGIARQSLFQDIGEEYWHRIFDVNVNGAFNTIQEVLPSMLHEHSGCIVNVSSIWGMHGASCEVAYSATKHAIIGLTRSLAQELAPTHIRVNCVAPGVINTDMVQVLGQETLDMLAEDTPLGRLGRPEDIAEAVAFLASDSASFITGQILCADGGFIK
;
A
#
# COMPACT_ATOMS: atom_id res chain seq x y z
N MET A 1 22.67 -5.87 5.13
CA MET A 1 21.43 -6.12 5.90
C MET A 1 20.48 -6.92 5.04
N LYS A 2 19.74 -7.89 5.59
CA LYS A 2 18.71 -8.64 4.84
C LYS A 2 17.59 -7.69 4.45
N LYS A 3 17.12 -7.77 3.21
CA LYS A 3 15.97 -6.97 2.74
C LYS A 3 14.68 -7.64 3.19
N VAL A 4 13.89 -6.99 4.05
CA VAL A 4 12.62 -7.50 4.57
C VAL A 4 11.52 -6.50 4.25
N ALA A 5 10.46 -6.94 3.54
CA ALA A 5 9.33 -6.12 3.18
C ALA A 5 8.04 -6.59 3.89
N LEU A 6 7.37 -5.69 4.57
CA LEU A 6 6.00 -5.87 5.06
C LEU A 6 5.05 -5.14 4.13
N ILE A 7 4.10 -5.86 3.52
CA ILE A 7 3.13 -5.29 2.59
C ILE A 7 1.73 -5.53 3.15
N THR A 8 1.02 -4.46 3.52
CA THR A 8 -0.33 -4.58 4.07
C THR A 8 -1.38 -4.77 2.96
N GLY A 9 -2.41 -5.59 3.23
CA GLY A 9 -3.47 -5.89 2.28
C GLY A 9 -2.95 -6.57 1.00
N SER A 10 -2.02 -7.52 1.12
CA SER A 10 -1.27 -8.06 -0.01
C SER A 10 -1.70 -9.46 -0.49
N SER A 11 -2.88 -9.94 -0.06
CA SER A 11 -3.45 -11.20 -0.57
C SER A 11 -3.97 -11.11 -2.01
N ARG A 12 -4.27 -9.90 -2.52
CA ARG A 12 -4.82 -9.64 -3.85
C ARG A 12 -4.41 -8.26 -4.40
N GLY A 13 -4.76 -8.01 -5.66
CA GLY A 13 -4.63 -6.70 -6.32
C GLY A 13 -3.21 -6.13 -6.29
N ILE A 14 -3.10 -4.83 -6.05
CA ILE A 14 -1.84 -4.08 -6.01
C ILE A 14 -0.87 -4.68 -4.99
N GLY A 15 -1.34 -4.96 -3.77
CA GLY A 15 -0.50 -5.51 -2.71
C GLY A 15 0.11 -6.87 -3.08
N ARG A 16 -0.66 -7.76 -3.75
CA ARG A 16 -0.16 -9.04 -4.26
C ARG A 16 0.96 -8.83 -5.28
N SER A 17 0.75 -7.94 -6.25
CA SER A 17 1.76 -7.63 -7.27
C SER A 17 3.01 -6.99 -6.66
N CYS A 18 2.86 -6.13 -5.63
CA CYS A 18 3.98 -5.60 -4.86
C CYS A 18 4.78 -6.73 -4.18
N ALA A 19 4.09 -7.67 -3.53
CA ALA A 19 4.75 -8.80 -2.86
C ALA A 19 5.56 -9.65 -3.85
N VAL A 20 4.99 -9.98 -5.02
CA VAL A 20 5.69 -10.72 -6.09
C VAL A 20 6.89 -9.94 -6.61
N SER A 21 6.70 -8.66 -6.97
CA SER A 21 7.76 -7.81 -7.53
C SER A 21 8.93 -7.64 -6.56
N LEU A 22 8.64 -7.42 -5.26
CA LEU A 22 9.65 -7.25 -4.23
C LEU A 22 10.36 -8.56 -3.87
N ALA A 23 9.64 -9.68 -3.78
CA ALA A 23 10.25 -10.99 -3.53
C ALA A 23 11.27 -11.35 -4.62
N ARG A 24 10.93 -11.15 -5.90
CA ARG A 24 11.83 -11.36 -7.04
C ARG A 24 13.01 -10.40 -7.09
N ARG A 25 12.97 -9.29 -6.31
CA ARG A 25 14.09 -8.36 -6.09
C ARG A 25 14.90 -8.65 -4.83
N GLY A 26 14.69 -9.83 -4.24
CA GLY A 26 15.47 -10.34 -3.10
C GLY A 26 14.99 -9.85 -1.74
N TYR A 27 13.75 -9.37 -1.61
CA TYR A 27 13.14 -9.14 -0.32
C TYR A 27 12.53 -10.44 0.23
N ALA A 28 12.74 -10.73 1.51
CA ALA A 28 11.86 -11.61 2.25
C ALA A 28 10.54 -10.84 2.50
N VAL A 29 9.40 -11.40 2.08
CA VAL A 29 8.12 -10.67 2.08
C VAL A 29 7.14 -11.22 3.12
N CYS A 30 6.51 -10.34 3.85
CA CYS A 30 5.33 -10.66 4.66
C CYS A 30 4.07 -10.20 3.92
N ILE A 31 3.19 -11.17 3.63
CA ILE A 31 1.90 -11.00 2.98
C ILE A 31 0.86 -10.84 4.08
N ASN A 32 0.38 -9.61 4.30
CA ASN A 32 -0.69 -9.36 5.26
C ASN A 32 -2.08 -9.49 4.60
N TYR A 33 -3.00 -10.05 5.35
CA TYR A 33 -4.42 -10.19 4.97
C TYR A 33 -5.32 -10.04 6.20
N ILE A 34 -6.62 -9.82 5.96
CA ILE A 34 -7.64 -9.88 7.01
C ILE A 34 -8.62 -11.04 6.75
N GLU A 35 -9.20 -11.16 5.57
CA GLU A 35 -10.25 -12.14 5.23
C GLU A 35 -9.76 -13.25 4.29
N ARG A 36 -8.92 -12.92 3.32
CA ARG A 36 -8.53 -13.82 2.22
C ARG A 36 -7.26 -14.61 2.56
N ARG A 37 -7.34 -15.42 3.62
CA ARG A 37 -6.27 -16.33 4.02
C ARG A 37 -5.88 -17.29 2.89
N ASP A 38 -6.88 -17.84 2.20
CA ASP A 38 -6.71 -18.73 1.06
C ASP A 38 -5.77 -18.13 0.00
N LYS A 39 -6.00 -16.87 -0.37
CA LYS A 39 -5.20 -16.16 -1.39
C LYS A 39 -3.81 -15.77 -0.89
N ALA A 40 -3.68 -15.45 0.38
CA ALA A 40 -2.39 -15.14 0.97
C ALA A 40 -1.49 -16.38 1.05
N GLU A 41 -2.05 -17.53 1.44
CA GLU A 41 -1.34 -18.81 1.49
C GLU A 41 -0.99 -19.30 0.08
N GLU A 42 -1.90 -19.21 -0.91
CA GLU A 42 -1.63 -19.49 -2.32
C GLU A 42 -0.40 -18.68 -2.83
N LEU A 43 -0.39 -17.38 -2.53
CA LEU A 43 0.72 -16.51 -2.95
C LEU A 43 2.04 -16.89 -2.25
N ARG A 44 1.99 -17.09 -0.94
CA ARG A 44 3.17 -17.55 -0.17
C ARG A 44 3.76 -18.83 -0.78
N ASP A 45 2.91 -19.82 -1.01
CA ASP A 45 3.35 -21.12 -1.48
C ASP A 45 3.93 -21.04 -2.90
N ALA A 46 3.34 -20.20 -3.77
CA ALA A 46 3.90 -19.92 -5.09
C ALA A 46 5.30 -19.28 -5.02
N LEU A 47 5.49 -18.29 -4.14
CA LEU A 47 6.80 -17.65 -3.95
C LEU A 47 7.83 -18.61 -3.37
N LEU A 48 7.44 -19.44 -2.40
CA LEU A 48 8.32 -20.48 -1.83
C LEU A 48 8.72 -21.51 -2.89
N ALA A 49 7.82 -21.88 -3.80
CA ALA A 49 8.12 -22.79 -4.91
C ALA A 49 9.12 -22.20 -5.93
N GLU A 50 9.16 -20.85 -6.04
CA GLU A 50 10.21 -20.14 -6.80
C GLU A 50 11.56 -20.03 -6.04
N GLY A 51 11.64 -20.56 -4.81
CA GLY A 51 12.83 -20.46 -3.95
C GLY A 51 12.97 -19.09 -3.27
N LEU A 52 11.90 -18.30 -3.24
CA LEU A 52 11.87 -16.97 -2.63
C LEU A 52 11.39 -17.05 -1.17
N GLU A 53 11.75 -16.08 -0.36
CA GLU A 53 11.37 -16.05 1.05
C GLU A 53 10.04 -15.29 1.24
N ALA A 54 9.02 -16.01 1.73
CA ALA A 54 7.70 -15.45 1.96
C ALA A 54 7.05 -16.04 3.21
N MET A 55 6.32 -15.21 3.94
CA MET A 55 5.37 -15.61 4.98
C MET A 55 4.04 -14.88 4.79
N CYS A 56 2.97 -15.37 5.41
CA CYS A 56 1.72 -14.64 5.49
C CYS A 56 1.29 -14.48 6.94
N PHE A 57 0.59 -13.36 7.25
CA PHE A 57 0.09 -13.09 8.58
C PHE A 57 -1.28 -12.40 8.51
N GLY A 58 -2.26 -12.95 9.24
CA GLY A 58 -3.61 -12.39 9.34
C GLY A 58 -3.65 -11.30 10.41
N ALA A 59 -3.87 -10.05 10.02
CA ALA A 59 -4.04 -8.93 10.94
C ALA A 59 -4.90 -7.84 10.31
N ASP A 60 -5.86 -7.30 11.06
CA ASP A 60 -6.49 -6.03 10.74
C ASP A 60 -5.52 -4.90 11.10
N VAL A 61 -5.14 -4.10 10.11
CA VAL A 61 -4.23 -2.97 10.33
C VAL A 61 -4.82 -1.89 11.25
N ALA A 62 -6.14 -1.84 11.37
CA ALA A 62 -6.84 -0.97 12.33
C ALA A 62 -6.65 -1.41 13.79
N ASP A 63 -6.33 -2.67 14.02
CA ASP A 63 -6.04 -3.21 15.35
C ASP A 63 -4.53 -3.13 15.64
N ARG A 64 -4.18 -2.22 16.55
CA ARG A 64 -2.77 -2.00 16.92
C ARG A 64 -2.12 -3.23 17.56
N ALA A 65 -2.86 -4.02 18.33
CA ALA A 65 -2.32 -5.24 18.95
C ALA A 65 -2.02 -6.30 17.89
N ALA A 66 -2.92 -6.50 16.93
CA ALA A 66 -2.70 -7.40 15.80
C ALA A 66 -1.51 -6.97 14.93
N VAL A 67 -1.33 -5.65 14.72
CA VAL A 67 -0.16 -5.11 14.01
C VAL A 67 1.14 -5.35 14.78
N HIS A 68 1.14 -5.17 16.10
CA HIS A 68 2.29 -5.48 16.95
C HIS A 68 2.71 -6.96 16.85
N GLU A 69 1.74 -7.87 16.94
CA GLU A 69 1.98 -9.31 16.77
C GLU A 69 2.53 -9.64 15.38
N MET A 70 1.98 -9.04 14.32
CA MET A 70 2.43 -9.22 12.95
C MET A 70 3.90 -8.78 12.78
N VAL A 71 4.26 -7.59 13.23
CA VAL A 71 5.64 -7.08 13.12
C VAL A 71 6.59 -7.92 13.95
N GLY A 72 6.17 -8.37 15.14
CA GLY A 72 6.93 -9.31 15.98
C GLY A 72 7.20 -10.64 15.28
N ALA A 73 6.20 -11.20 14.61
CA ALA A 73 6.33 -12.44 13.83
C ALA A 73 7.29 -12.25 12.63
N VAL A 74 7.20 -11.14 11.91
CA VAL A 74 8.13 -10.80 10.81
C VAL A 74 9.56 -10.71 11.33
N LYS A 75 9.74 -9.99 12.45
CA LYS A 75 11.07 -9.82 13.06
C LYS A 75 11.67 -11.15 13.50
N SER A 76 10.87 -12.04 14.04
CA SER A 76 11.31 -13.38 14.47
C SER A 76 11.67 -14.28 13.29
N CYS A 77 10.98 -14.16 12.16
CA CYS A 77 11.17 -15.01 10.98
C CYS A 77 12.31 -14.49 10.08
N PHE A 78 12.34 -13.18 9.80
CA PHE A 78 13.19 -12.59 8.78
C PHE A 78 14.18 -11.55 9.30
N GLY A 79 13.93 -11.00 10.47
CA GLY A 79 14.65 -9.84 11.01
C GLY A 79 13.84 -8.54 10.86
N ASN A 80 14.49 -7.40 11.13
CA ASN A 80 13.85 -6.10 11.11
C ASN A 80 13.28 -5.74 9.74
N VAL A 81 12.08 -5.16 9.70
CA VAL A 81 11.47 -4.65 8.47
C VAL A 81 12.31 -3.47 7.93
N THR A 82 12.78 -3.59 6.69
CA THR A 82 13.56 -2.55 5.99
C THR A 82 12.72 -1.78 4.98
N LEU A 83 11.60 -2.36 4.55
CA LEU A 83 10.62 -1.75 3.65
C LEU A 83 9.20 -1.98 4.18
N LEU A 84 8.47 -0.91 4.40
CA LEU A 84 7.04 -0.97 4.69
C LEU A 84 6.26 -0.45 3.48
N VAL A 85 5.30 -1.25 2.99
CA VAL A 85 4.34 -0.82 1.96
C VAL A 85 2.94 -0.78 2.57
N ASN A 86 2.44 0.41 2.87
CA ASN A 86 1.09 0.64 3.36
C ASN A 86 0.11 0.67 2.18
N ASN A 87 -0.41 -0.50 1.84
CA ASN A 87 -1.34 -0.68 0.74
C ASN A 87 -2.77 -1.02 1.20
N ALA A 88 -2.96 -1.56 2.41
CA ALA A 88 -4.28 -1.89 2.92
C ALA A 88 -5.23 -0.69 2.85
N GLY A 89 -6.44 -0.91 2.35
CA GLY A 89 -7.44 0.13 2.24
C GLY A 89 -8.77 -0.41 1.77
N ILE A 90 -9.82 0.27 2.16
CA ILE A 90 -11.20 0.01 1.75
C ILE A 90 -11.79 1.25 1.06
N ALA A 91 -12.74 1.02 0.17
CA ALA A 91 -13.51 2.05 -0.51
C ALA A 91 -14.95 1.58 -0.68
N ARG A 92 -15.90 2.51 -0.67
CA ARG A 92 -17.28 2.32 -1.04
C ARG A 92 -17.83 3.62 -1.59
N GLN A 93 -18.37 3.59 -2.78
CA GLN A 93 -19.06 4.73 -3.36
C GLN A 93 -20.35 5.03 -2.62
N SER A 94 -20.54 6.27 -2.21
CA SER A 94 -21.75 6.76 -1.55
C SER A 94 -21.88 8.27 -1.69
N LEU A 95 -23.09 8.79 -1.84
CA LEU A 95 -23.33 10.21 -1.65
C LEU A 95 -23.01 10.61 -0.20
N PHE A 96 -22.49 11.79 0.01
CA PHE A 96 -22.03 12.22 1.34
C PHE A 96 -23.13 12.13 2.41
N GLN A 97 -24.35 12.51 2.08
CA GLN A 97 -25.53 12.44 2.97
C GLN A 97 -25.90 11.00 3.39
N ASP A 98 -25.47 10.00 2.62
CA ASP A 98 -25.80 8.59 2.86
C ASP A 98 -24.63 7.83 3.54
N ILE A 99 -23.56 8.55 3.89
CA ILE A 99 -22.43 7.99 4.62
C ILE A 99 -22.81 7.88 6.10
N GLY A 100 -23.01 6.66 6.59
CA GLY A 100 -23.21 6.39 8.02
C GLY A 100 -21.93 6.58 8.82
N GLU A 101 -22.06 6.95 10.09
CA GLU A 101 -20.97 7.22 11.02
C GLU A 101 -20.04 6.00 11.19
N GLU A 102 -20.59 4.79 11.26
CA GLU A 102 -19.84 3.54 11.35
C GLU A 102 -18.89 3.36 10.17
N TYR A 103 -19.37 3.57 8.94
CA TYR A 103 -18.50 3.45 7.76
C TYR A 103 -17.46 4.57 7.70
N TRP A 104 -17.84 5.79 8.10
CA TRP A 104 -16.90 6.91 8.18
C TRP A 104 -15.74 6.60 9.12
N HIS A 105 -16.00 6.10 10.32
CA HIS A 105 -14.96 5.69 11.26
C HIS A 105 -14.14 4.53 10.71
N ARG A 106 -14.79 3.49 10.21
CA ARG A 106 -14.10 2.30 9.70
C ARG A 106 -13.14 2.61 8.56
N ILE A 107 -13.51 3.49 7.62
CA ILE A 107 -12.63 3.83 6.50
C ILE A 107 -11.39 4.61 6.98
N PHE A 108 -11.53 5.48 7.98
CA PHE A 108 -10.39 6.15 8.60
C PHE A 108 -9.52 5.18 9.40
N ASP A 109 -10.12 4.27 10.14
CA ASP A 109 -9.40 3.28 10.93
C ASP A 109 -8.52 2.39 10.04
N VAL A 110 -9.04 1.93 8.91
CA VAL A 110 -8.26 1.10 7.98
C VAL A 110 -7.26 1.93 7.19
N ASN A 111 -7.74 2.98 6.51
CA ASN A 111 -6.94 3.67 5.50
C ASN A 111 -5.91 4.63 6.10
N VAL A 112 -6.15 5.18 7.29
CA VAL A 112 -5.29 6.18 7.94
C VAL A 112 -4.64 5.62 9.19
N ASN A 113 -5.46 5.17 10.17
CA ASN A 113 -4.95 4.65 11.43
C ASN A 113 -4.16 3.35 11.21
N GLY A 114 -4.53 2.53 10.22
CA GLY A 114 -3.76 1.35 9.83
C GLY A 114 -2.33 1.67 9.38
N ALA A 115 -2.15 2.72 8.58
CA ALA A 115 -0.82 3.18 8.18
C ALA A 115 -0.04 3.75 9.38
N PHE A 116 -0.71 4.51 10.26
CA PHE A 116 -0.11 4.98 11.50
C PHE A 116 0.37 3.81 12.37
N ASN A 117 -0.47 2.81 12.61
CA ASN A 117 -0.13 1.64 13.44
C ASN A 117 1.10 0.90 12.91
N THR A 118 1.13 0.60 11.60
CA THR A 118 2.24 -0.13 10.99
C THR A 118 3.54 0.67 11.01
N ILE A 119 3.49 1.98 10.74
CA ILE A 119 4.65 2.86 10.80
C ILE A 119 5.20 2.90 12.23
N GLN A 120 4.34 3.09 13.23
CA GLN A 120 4.76 3.14 14.64
C GLN A 120 5.46 1.85 15.10
N GLU A 121 5.07 0.69 14.60
CA GLU A 121 5.67 -0.59 14.98
C GLU A 121 7.01 -0.86 14.28
N VAL A 122 7.21 -0.41 13.03
CA VAL A 122 8.48 -0.65 12.31
C VAL A 122 9.51 0.45 12.55
N LEU A 123 9.06 1.67 12.84
CA LEU A 123 9.91 2.86 12.94
C LEU A 123 11.04 2.75 13.98
N PRO A 124 10.83 2.19 15.21
CA PRO A 124 11.91 2.09 16.18
C PRO A 124 13.13 1.32 15.66
N SER A 125 12.92 0.25 14.90
CA SER A 125 14.02 -0.52 14.31
C SER A 125 14.68 0.23 13.16
N MET A 126 13.92 0.92 12.30
CA MET A 126 14.48 1.75 11.22
C MET A 126 15.32 2.91 11.77
N LEU A 127 14.88 3.56 12.86
CA LEU A 127 15.63 4.62 13.54
C LEU A 127 16.94 4.10 14.13
N HIS A 128 16.89 2.92 14.79
CA HIS A 128 18.10 2.29 15.35
C HIS A 128 19.14 1.96 14.27
N GLU A 129 18.69 1.47 13.12
CA GLU A 129 19.56 1.09 12.00
C GLU A 129 19.96 2.28 11.11
N HIS A 130 19.41 3.48 11.35
CA HIS A 130 19.56 4.63 10.48
C HIS A 130 19.29 4.32 9.00
N SER A 131 18.31 3.47 8.74
CA SER A 131 17.97 2.99 7.40
C SER A 131 16.55 2.48 7.35
N GLY A 132 15.80 2.84 6.31
CA GLY A 132 14.45 2.35 6.10
C GLY A 132 13.79 3.00 4.89
N CYS A 133 12.77 2.34 4.40
CA CYS A 133 11.93 2.89 3.34
C CYS A 133 10.45 2.62 3.65
N ILE A 134 9.63 3.65 3.54
CA ILE A 134 8.18 3.56 3.68
C ILE A 134 7.57 4.04 2.37
N VAL A 135 6.74 3.19 1.76
CA VAL A 135 5.96 3.55 0.57
C VAL A 135 4.49 3.42 0.91
N ASN A 136 3.80 4.54 0.92
CA ASN A 136 2.36 4.58 1.12
C ASN A 136 1.63 4.49 -0.22
N VAL A 137 0.48 3.81 -0.26
CA VAL A 137 -0.39 3.77 -1.44
C VAL A 137 -1.60 4.65 -1.19
N SER A 138 -1.61 5.81 -1.87
CA SER A 138 -2.75 6.72 -1.87
C SER A 138 -3.70 6.41 -3.04
N SER A 139 -4.09 7.40 -3.79
CA SER A 139 -4.94 7.35 -4.99
C SER A 139 -4.86 8.69 -5.71
N ILE A 140 -5.26 8.73 -6.98
CA ILE A 140 -5.58 10.00 -7.66
C ILE A 140 -6.63 10.78 -6.87
N TRP A 141 -7.58 10.11 -6.20
CA TRP A 141 -8.57 10.74 -5.32
C TRP A 141 -7.98 11.25 -3.99
N GLY A 142 -6.72 11.01 -3.72
CA GLY A 142 -5.95 11.69 -2.66
C GLY A 142 -5.26 12.96 -3.13
N MET A 143 -5.25 13.24 -4.44
CA MET A 143 -4.72 14.46 -5.04
C MET A 143 -5.85 15.39 -5.50
N HIS A 144 -6.97 14.81 -5.88
CA HIS A 144 -8.18 15.50 -6.36
C HIS A 144 -9.42 14.93 -5.66
N GLY A 145 -10.46 15.73 -5.57
CA GLY A 145 -11.76 15.25 -5.07
C GLY A 145 -12.52 14.48 -6.16
N ALA A 146 -13.39 13.57 -5.73
CA ALA A 146 -14.30 12.86 -6.62
C ALA A 146 -15.70 12.76 -6.02
N SER A 147 -16.72 12.90 -6.86
CA SER A 147 -18.11 12.68 -6.46
C SER A 147 -18.32 11.25 -6.02
N CYS A 148 -19.15 11.04 -5.01
CA CYS A 148 -19.42 9.74 -4.38
C CYS A 148 -18.21 9.08 -3.68
N GLU A 149 -17.06 9.74 -3.62
CA GLU A 149 -15.80 9.23 -3.03
C GLU A 149 -15.31 10.09 -1.85
N VAL A 150 -16.20 10.90 -1.23
CA VAL A 150 -15.79 11.91 -0.23
C VAL A 150 -15.00 11.30 0.92
N ALA A 151 -15.48 10.20 1.53
CA ALA A 151 -14.80 9.56 2.65
C ALA A 151 -13.46 8.95 2.20
N TYR A 152 -13.44 8.26 1.07
CA TYR A 152 -12.21 7.68 0.51
C TYR A 152 -11.18 8.75 0.16
N SER A 153 -11.59 9.78 -0.58
CA SER A 153 -10.72 10.92 -0.93
C SER A 153 -10.13 11.58 0.31
N ALA A 154 -10.93 11.82 1.36
CA ALA A 154 -10.44 12.39 2.61
C ALA A 154 -9.33 11.55 3.24
N THR A 155 -9.51 10.21 3.30
CA THR A 155 -8.48 9.31 3.83
C THR A 155 -7.21 9.31 2.97
N LYS A 156 -7.34 9.35 1.64
CA LYS A 156 -6.20 9.32 0.72
C LYS A 156 -5.44 10.65 0.68
N HIS A 157 -6.10 11.79 0.91
CA HIS A 157 -5.44 13.07 1.18
C HIS A 157 -4.66 13.04 2.51
N ALA A 158 -5.23 12.43 3.56
CA ALA A 158 -4.54 12.27 4.84
C ALA A 158 -3.22 11.47 4.70
N ILE A 159 -3.20 10.41 3.89
CA ILE A 159 -1.99 9.62 3.57
C ILE A 159 -0.93 10.47 2.86
N ILE A 160 -1.32 11.37 1.96
CA ILE A 160 -0.39 12.30 1.31
C ILE A 160 0.22 13.27 2.33
N GLY A 161 -0.61 13.84 3.21
CA GLY A 161 -0.15 14.70 4.30
C GLY A 161 0.82 13.98 5.24
N LEU A 162 0.47 12.76 5.66
CA LEU A 162 1.31 11.88 6.48
C LEU A 162 2.68 11.61 5.81
N THR A 163 2.66 11.27 4.52
CA THR A 163 3.88 11.00 3.73
C THR A 163 4.83 12.20 3.74
N ARG A 164 4.31 13.38 3.43
CA ARG A 164 5.13 14.61 3.34
C ARG A 164 5.71 15.01 4.69
N SER A 165 4.91 14.92 5.75
CA SER A 165 5.36 15.29 7.11
C SER A 165 6.41 14.33 7.64
N LEU A 166 6.17 13.01 7.52
CA LEU A 166 7.15 12.00 7.94
C LEU A 166 8.45 12.07 7.13
N ALA A 167 8.38 12.38 5.84
CA ALA A 167 9.57 12.53 5.03
C ALA A 167 10.48 13.64 5.56
N GLN A 168 9.92 14.78 6.00
CA GLN A 168 10.68 15.87 6.59
C GLN A 168 11.28 15.50 7.95
N GLU A 169 10.48 14.83 8.79
CA GLU A 169 10.89 14.44 10.14
C GLU A 169 11.98 13.36 10.12
N LEU A 170 11.86 12.39 9.22
CA LEU A 170 12.73 11.21 9.18
C LEU A 170 13.94 11.34 8.25
N ALA A 171 13.99 12.35 7.38
CA ALA A 171 15.11 12.55 6.46
C ALA A 171 16.50 12.59 7.15
N PRO A 172 16.68 13.25 8.32
CA PRO A 172 17.95 13.24 9.01
C PRO A 172 18.42 11.86 9.47
N THR A 173 17.51 10.89 9.55
CA THR A 173 17.81 9.51 9.96
C THR A 173 18.00 8.55 8.78
N HIS A 174 18.07 9.09 7.55
CA HIS A 174 18.19 8.32 6.31
C HIS A 174 17.00 7.37 6.01
N ILE A 175 15.85 7.60 6.63
CA ILE A 175 14.60 6.90 6.32
C ILE A 175 13.85 7.69 5.26
N ARG A 176 13.54 7.05 4.13
CA ARG A 176 12.78 7.65 3.04
C ARG A 176 11.30 7.31 3.16
N VAL A 177 10.44 8.31 2.95
CA VAL A 177 8.99 8.13 2.96
C VAL A 177 8.41 8.72 1.68
N ASN A 178 7.83 7.89 0.83
CA ASN A 178 7.21 8.30 -0.42
C ASN A 178 5.80 7.71 -0.57
N CYS A 179 5.07 8.17 -1.55
CA CYS A 179 3.73 7.69 -1.85
C CYS A 179 3.58 7.40 -3.34
N VAL A 180 2.87 6.33 -3.66
CA VAL A 180 2.33 6.11 -5.00
C VAL A 180 0.86 6.48 -4.98
N ALA A 181 0.39 7.23 -5.98
CA ALA A 181 -1.00 7.58 -6.21
C ALA A 181 -1.50 6.88 -7.49
N PRO A 182 -2.10 5.68 -7.37
CA PRO A 182 -2.64 4.96 -8.52
C PRO A 182 -3.83 5.68 -9.15
N GLY A 183 -3.96 5.56 -10.47
CA GLY A 183 -5.20 5.82 -11.20
C GLY A 183 -6.20 4.67 -11.06
N VAL A 184 -7.00 4.46 -12.10
CA VAL A 184 -7.95 3.34 -12.15
C VAL A 184 -7.18 2.06 -12.50
N ILE A 185 -7.04 1.17 -11.51
CA ILE A 185 -6.29 -0.08 -11.64
C ILE A 185 -7.25 -1.27 -11.67
N ASN A 186 -7.08 -2.15 -12.65
CA ASN A 186 -7.90 -3.34 -12.82
C ASN A 186 -7.68 -4.32 -11.66
N THR A 187 -8.53 -4.22 -10.64
CA THR A 187 -8.55 -5.02 -9.41
C THR A 187 -9.98 -5.38 -9.04
N ASP A 188 -10.16 -6.33 -8.11
CA ASP A 188 -11.49 -6.68 -7.60
C ASP A 188 -12.28 -5.45 -7.12
N MET A 189 -11.60 -4.40 -6.62
CA MET A 189 -12.22 -3.17 -6.13
C MET A 189 -12.96 -2.41 -7.24
N VAL A 190 -12.47 -2.41 -8.46
CA VAL A 190 -13.10 -1.70 -9.59
C VAL A 190 -13.96 -2.60 -10.46
N GLN A 191 -13.78 -3.92 -10.41
CA GLN A 191 -14.59 -4.88 -11.17
C GLN A 191 -16.08 -4.84 -10.82
N VAL A 192 -16.41 -4.37 -9.62
CA VAL A 192 -17.82 -4.20 -9.18
C VAL A 192 -18.57 -3.10 -9.96
N LEU A 193 -17.86 -2.23 -10.70
CA LEU A 193 -18.46 -1.15 -11.49
C LEU A 193 -19.13 -1.63 -12.79
N GLY A 194 -18.85 -2.87 -13.21
CA GLY A 194 -19.36 -3.44 -14.45
C GLY A 194 -18.54 -3.04 -15.70
N GLN A 195 -18.63 -3.88 -16.74
CA GLN A 195 -17.74 -3.78 -17.92
C GLN A 195 -17.88 -2.45 -18.66
N GLU A 196 -19.11 -1.98 -18.86
CA GLU A 196 -19.36 -0.71 -19.58
C GLU A 196 -18.64 0.48 -18.91
N THR A 197 -18.71 0.57 -17.56
CA THR A 197 -17.98 1.61 -16.81
C THR A 197 -16.47 1.44 -16.91
N LEU A 198 -15.97 0.21 -16.89
CA LEU A 198 -14.54 -0.06 -17.05
C LEU A 198 -14.02 0.34 -18.44
N ASP A 199 -14.81 0.09 -19.47
CA ASP A 199 -14.47 0.50 -20.85
C ASP A 199 -14.43 2.03 -20.97
N MET A 200 -15.41 2.74 -20.41
CA MET A 200 -15.41 4.21 -20.36
C MET A 200 -14.19 4.76 -19.61
N LEU A 201 -13.85 4.18 -18.46
CA LEU A 201 -12.68 4.60 -17.68
C LEU A 201 -11.36 4.32 -18.43
N ALA A 202 -11.31 3.26 -19.21
CA ALA A 202 -10.16 2.97 -20.07
C ALA A 202 -10.02 3.99 -21.23
N GLU A 203 -11.14 4.38 -21.85
CA GLU A 203 -11.20 5.41 -22.88
C GLU A 203 -10.81 6.79 -22.33
N ASP A 204 -11.26 7.14 -21.12
CA ASP A 204 -10.92 8.39 -20.43
C ASP A 204 -9.45 8.45 -20.01
N THR A 205 -8.78 7.31 -19.90
CA THR A 205 -7.35 7.23 -19.60
C THR A 205 -6.53 7.52 -20.84
N PRO A 206 -5.66 8.57 -20.88
CA PRO A 206 -4.88 8.92 -22.07
C PRO A 206 -4.00 7.79 -22.62
N LEU A 207 -3.51 6.85 -21.76
CA LEU A 207 -2.82 5.65 -22.23
C LEU A 207 -3.75 4.58 -22.84
N GLY A 208 -5.06 4.82 -22.96
CA GLY A 208 -6.05 3.97 -23.61
C GLY A 208 -6.32 2.64 -22.92
N ARG A 209 -6.02 2.54 -21.64
CA ARG A 209 -6.24 1.32 -20.84
C ARG A 209 -6.36 1.61 -19.35
N LEU A 210 -6.99 0.72 -18.63
CA LEU A 210 -6.82 0.69 -17.17
C LEU A 210 -5.39 0.30 -16.78
N GLY A 211 -4.92 0.81 -15.66
CA GLY A 211 -3.68 0.34 -15.06
C GLY A 211 -3.78 -1.12 -14.62
N ARG A 212 -2.67 -1.82 -14.58
CA ARG A 212 -2.57 -3.17 -14.00
C ARG A 212 -1.92 -3.08 -12.63
N PRO A 213 -2.21 -4.00 -11.70
CA PRO A 213 -1.53 -4.07 -10.42
C PRO A 213 0.01 -4.04 -10.54
N GLU A 214 0.56 -4.64 -11.61
CA GLU A 214 2.00 -4.66 -11.90
C GLU A 214 2.54 -3.26 -12.20
N ASP A 215 1.77 -2.40 -12.87
CA ASP A 215 2.19 -1.01 -13.16
C ASP A 215 2.47 -0.25 -11.85
N ILE A 216 1.68 -0.51 -10.81
CA ILE A 216 1.86 0.10 -9.48
C ILE A 216 2.97 -0.59 -8.68
N ALA A 217 3.08 -1.90 -8.78
CA ALA A 217 4.14 -2.66 -8.11
C ALA A 217 5.53 -2.23 -8.58
N GLU A 218 5.71 -1.94 -9.86
CA GLU A 218 6.97 -1.42 -10.40
C GLU A 218 7.30 -0.01 -9.88
N ALA A 219 6.29 0.87 -9.75
CA ALA A 219 6.46 2.19 -9.14
C ALA A 219 6.89 2.08 -7.65
N VAL A 220 6.26 1.17 -6.90
CA VAL A 220 6.63 0.86 -5.51
C VAL A 220 8.06 0.32 -5.45
N ALA A 221 8.40 -0.64 -6.32
CA ALA A 221 9.73 -1.24 -6.36
C ALA A 221 10.83 -0.21 -6.72
N PHE A 222 10.55 0.72 -7.63
CA PHE A 222 11.45 1.83 -7.93
C PHE A 222 11.69 2.70 -6.70
N LEU A 223 10.61 3.16 -6.03
CA LEU A 223 10.74 3.99 -4.82
C LEU A 223 11.44 3.25 -3.66
N ALA A 224 11.34 1.93 -3.60
CA ALA A 224 12.03 1.10 -2.61
C ALA A 224 13.51 0.87 -2.92
N SER A 225 13.94 1.09 -4.16
CA SER A 225 15.30 0.80 -4.63
C SER A 225 16.31 1.90 -4.30
N ASP A 226 17.60 1.57 -4.45
CA ASP A 226 18.70 2.52 -4.33
C ASP A 226 18.69 3.58 -5.43
N SER A 227 18.06 3.31 -6.58
CA SER A 227 17.84 4.28 -7.66
C SER A 227 16.99 5.47 -7.21
N ALA A 228 16.21 5.32 -6.15
CA ALA A 228 15.40 6.36 -5.52
C ALA A 228 16.06 6.92 -4.23
N SER A 229 17.37 6.74 -4.04
CA SER A 229 18.07 7.11 -2.79
C SER A 229 17.98 8.62 -2.45
N PHE A 230 17.79 9.47 -3.45
CA PHE A 230 17.62 10.93 -3.27
C PHE A 230 16.15 11.39 -3.41
N ILE A 231 15.20 10.44 -3.31
CA ILE A 231 13.75 10.70 -3.43
C ILE A 231 13.08 10.44 -2.10
N THR A 232 12.54 11.48 -1.46
CA THR A 232 11.70 11.40 -0.25
C THR A 232 10.64 12.50 -0.29
N GLY A 233 9.49 12.27 0.36
CA GLY A 233 8.35 13.20 0.39
C GLY A 233 7.57 13.31 -0.91
N GLN A 234 7.86 12.46 -1.91
CA GLN A 234 7.25 12.56 -3.24
C GLN A 234 5.97 11.74 -3.33
N ILE A 235 5.05 12.25 -4.14
CA ILE A 235 3.81 11.58 -4.51
C ILE A 235 3.95 11.24 -6.00
N LEU A 236 4.26 9.97 -6.28
CA LEU A 236 4.38 9.47 -7.65
C LEU A 236 3.01 9.07 -8.17
N CYS A 237 2.45 9.90 -9.05
CA CYS A 237 1.21 9.56 -9.74
C CYS A 237 1.48 8.49 -10.81
N ALA A 238 0.72 7.41 -10.79
CA ALA A 238 0.78 6.30 -11.75
C ALA A 238 -0.64 5.99 -12.24
N ASP A 239 -1.15 6.85 -13.12
CA ASP A 239 -2.56 6.92 -13.51
C ASP A 239 -2.81 6.88 -15.04
N GLY A 240 -1.77 6.71 -15.83
CA GLY A 240 -1.89 6.73 -17.29
C GLY A 240 -2.26 8.11 -17.88
N GLY A 241 -2.10 9.18 -17.09
CA GLY A 241 -2.47 10.55 -17.48
C GLY A 241 -3.94 10.88 -17.22
N PHE A 242 -4.65 10.07 -16.43
CA PHE A 242 -6.08 10.22 -16.14
C PHE A 242 -6.41 11.58 -15.52
N ILE A 243 -5.57 12.05 -14.59
CA ILE A 243 -5.73 13.37 -13.99
C ILE A 243 -4.84 14.39 -14.69
N LYS A 244 -5.46 15.49 -15.08
CA LYS A 244 -4.83 16.62 -15.78
C LYS A 244 -4.57 17.77 -14.82
#